data_c7db956a877599e3852fd00049d36440
#
_entry.id   c7db956a877599e3852fd00049d36440
#
_cell.length_a   1.000
_cell.length_b   1.000
_cell.length_c   1.000
_cell.angle_alpha   90.00
_cell.angle_beta   90.00
_cell.angle_gamma   90.00
#
_symmetry.space_group_name_H-M   'P 1'
#
loop_
_entity.id
_entity.type
_entity.pdbx_description
1 polymer ?
#
loop_
_entity_poly.entity_id
_entity_poly.type
_entity_poly.pdbx_seq_one_letter_code
_entity_poly.pdbx_strand_id
1 'polypeptide(L)'
;MNNKKVEALLLSWDSKNPDWNYKEAYLKVKNGEKSETYWRTIKKNGVEKKTEVFLIKLVEEPKGIIAHGHVIKEPYLENGRYYVNVEFDKILDYENEKFLKQEDLGLKFSKQDWSPQASGIEIKETILPELREMWNKLINGEENSKTSDGGDEEIMKKEFDKNVIFYGPPGTGKTYTTAKRAVEICKTESEKELTDYSEIMERYNELKKKNRIEFITFHQSYGYEE
;
A
#
# COMPACT_ATOMS: atom_id res chain seq x y z
N MET A 1 -0.46 -39.58 -3.95
CA MET A 1 -1.21 -38.37 -4.32
C MET A 1 -0.20 -37.24 -4.45
N ASN A 2 0.00 -36.72 -5.67
CA ASN A 2 0.91 -35.57 -5.84
C ASN A 2 0.34 -34.37 -5.11
N ASN A 3 0.88 -34.04 -3.95
CA ASN A 3 0.55 -32.78 -3.30
C ASN A 3 1.13 -31.65 -4.15
N LYS A 4 0.25 -30.99 -4.93
CA LYS A 4 0.63 -29.79 -5.67
C LYS A 4 1.18 -28.76 -4.68
N LYS A 5 2.36 -28.24 -4.95
CA LYS A 5 2.99 -27.19 -4.14
C LYS A 5 2.16 -25.91 -4.21
N VAL A 6 1.96 -25.27 -3.08
CA VAL A 6 1.34 -23.96 -2.96
C VAL A 6 2.42 -22.89 -3.05
N GLU A 7 2.32 -22.01 -4.02
CA GLU A 7 3.31 -20.94 -4.19
C GLU A 7 3.06 -19.76 -3.25
N ALA A 8 1.79 -19.38 -3.05
CA ALA A 8 1.45 -18.28 -2.17
C ALA A 8 0.13 -18.47 -1.44
N LEU A 9 0.05 -17.93 -0.22
CA LEU A 9 -1.13 -17.86 0.63
C LEU A 9 -1.65 -16.44 0.75
N LEU A 10 -2.97 -16.28 0.74
CA LEU A 10 -3.65 -15.09 1.18
C LEU A 10 -4.12 -15.29 2.63
N LEU A 11 -3.47 -14.62 3.56
CA LEU A 11 -3.90 -14.53 4.95
C LEU A 11 -4.86 -13.36 5.11
N SER A 12 -5.88 -13.51 5.95
CA SER A 12 -6.84 -12.45 6.24
C SER A 12 -6.71 -11.96 7.68
N TRP A 13 -6.72 -10.64 7.83
CA TRP A 13 -6.68 -9.97 9.12
C TRP A 13 -7.95 -9.17 9.38
N ASP A 14 -8.51 -9.40 10.56
CA ASP A 14 -9.56 -8.58 11.14
C ASP A 14 -8.90 -7.55 12.08
N SER A 15 -8.96 -6.27 11.72
CA SER A 15 -8.37 -5.17 12.50
C SER A 15 -8.98 -5.01 13.89
N LYS A 16 -10.16 -5.59 14.15
CA LYS A 16 -10.79 -5.61 15.47
C LYS A 16 -10.31 -6.77 16.36
N ASN A 17 -9.60 -7.74 15.76
CA ASN A 17 -9.08 -8.86 16.52
C ASN A 17 -7.75 -8.49 17.19
N PRO A 18 -7.65 -8.55 18.53
CA PRO A 18 -6.44 -8.20 19.27
C PRO A 18 -5.31 -9.23 19.15
N ASP A 19 -5.55 -10.40 18.51
CA ASP A 19 -4.58 -11.50 18.47
C ASP A 19 -3.27 -11.14 17.75
N TRP A 20 -3.25 -10.08 16.95
CA TRP A 20 -2.06 -9.58 16.30
C TRP A 20 -1.90 -8.07 16.48
N ASN A 21 -0.79 -7.66 17.10
CA ASN A 21 -0.46 -6.25 17.28
C ASN A 21 0.20 -5.69 16.01
N TYR A 22 -0.63 -5.19 15.10
CA TYR A 22 -0.19 -4.60 13.83
C TYR A 22 0.85 -3.49 14.02
N LYS A 23 0.63 -2.55 14.97
CA LYS A 23 1.54 -1.41 15.16
C LYS A 23 2.94 -1.84 15.60
N GLU A 24 3.01 -2.82 16.49
CA GLU A 24 4.29 -3.39 16.91
C GLU A 24 5.00 -4.11 15.76
N ALA A 25 4.26 -4.94 15.01
CA ALA A 25 4.79 -5.66 13.87
C ALA A 25 5.32 -4.71 12.78
N TYR A 26 4.55 -3.66 12.46
CA TYR A 26 4.95 -2.60 11.52
C TYR A 26 6.25 -1.92 11.95
N LEU A 27 6.35 -1.51 13.23
CA LEU A 27 7.56 -0.84 13.74
C LEU A 27 8.78 -1.74 13.69
N LYS A 28 8.66 -3.03 14.03
CA LYS A 28 9.74 -4.01 13.92
C LYS A 28 10.27 -4.09 12.49
N VAL A 29 9.37 -4.32 11.52
CA VAL A 29 9.75 -4.44 10.11
C VAL A 29 10.34 -3.13 9.59
N LYS A 30 9.78 -1.98 9.95
CA LYS A 30 10.29 -0.66 9.56
C LYS A 30 11.72 -0.41 10.07
N ASN A 31 12.05 -0.93 11.25
CA ASN A 31 13.38 -0.83 11.85
C ASN A 31 14.36 -1.91 11.35
N GLY A 32 13.96 -2.73 10.38
CA GLY A 32 14.79 -3.83 9.86
C GLY A 32 14.82 -5.06 10.75
N GLU A 33 13.94 -5.14 11.74
CA GLU A 33 13.79 -6.30 12.61
C GLU A 33 12.81 -7.31 12.00
N LYS A 34 12.93 -8.56 12.40
CA LYS A 34 12.01 -9.62 11.99
C LYS A 34 10.70 -9.54 12.75
N SER A 35 9.58 -9.68 12.04
CA SER A 35 8.26 -9.81 12.65
C SER A 35 7.70 -11.20 12.39
N GLU A 36 7.94 -12.10 13.34
CA GLU A 36 7.45 -13.47 13.29
C GLU A 36 6.14 -13.58 14.08
N THR A 37 5.19 -14.33 13.52
CA THR A 37 3.91 -14.60 14.17
C THR A 37 3.33 -15.92 13.67
N TYR A 38 2.29 -16.42 14.34
CA TYR A 38 1.52 -17.56 13.84
C TYR A 38 0.20 -17.05 13.26
N TRP A 39 -0.29 -17.77 12.24
CA TRP A 39 -1.52 -17.40 11.56
C TRP A 39 -2.38 -18.61 11.24
N ARG A 40 -3.69 -18.48 11.43
CA ARG A 40 -4.63 -19.53 11.07
C ARG A 40 -4.63 -19.74 9.55
N THR A 41 -4.64 -21.01 9.12
CA THR A 41 -4.75 -21.37 7.71
C THR A 41 -5.74 -22.52 7.52
N ILE A 42 -6.51 -22.46 6.41
CA ILE A 42 -7.31 -23.61 5.98
C ILE A 42 -6.54 -24.51 5.01
N LYS A 43 -5.53 -23.96 4.34
CA LYS A 43 -4.66 -24.73 3.44
C LYS A 43 -3.58 -25.40 4.26
N LYS A 44 -3.58 -26.75 4.24
CA LYS A 44 -2.65 -27.58 4.99
C LYS A 44 -1.67 -28.36 4.13
N ASN A 45 -2.08 -28.74 2.92
CA ASN A 45 -1.29 -29.55 2.02
C ASN A 45 -0.58 -28.67 0.98
N GLY A 46 0.68 -28.98 0.70
CA GLY A 46 1.47 -28.25 -0.31
C GLY A 46 2.05 -26.92 0.16
N VAL A 47 1.79 -26.51 1.41
CA VAL A 47 2.41 -25.33 2.02
C VAL A 47 3.72 -25.75 2.67
N GLU A 48 4.81 -25.14 2.26
CA GLU A 48 6.17 -25.45 2.70
C GLU A 48 6.84 -24.18 3.27
N LYS A 49 7.99 -24.35 3.92
CA LYS A 49 8.85 -23.20 4.26
C LYS A 49 9.17 -22.39 3.00
N LYS A 50 9.17 -21.07 3.11
CA LYS A 50 9.33 -20.10 2.01
C LYS A 50 8.12 -19.97 1.09
N THR A 51 6.99 -20.68 1.34
CA THR A 51 5.72 -20.32 0.67
C THR A 51 5.45 -18.83 0.92
N GLU A 52 5.22 -18.09 -0.13
CA GLU A 52 4.95 -16.64 -0.09
C GLU A 52 3.63 -16.34 0.62
N VAL A 53 3.54 -15.21 1.28
CA VAL A 53 2.35 -14.82 2.04
C VAL A 53 2.01 -13.37 1.75
N PHE A 54 0.76 -13.12 1.41
CA PHE A 54 0.17 -11.79 1.38
C PHE A 54 -0.88 -11.68 2.48
N LEU A 55 -0.86 -10.59 3.22
CA LEU A 55 -1.84 -10.32 4.28
C LEU A 55 -2.83 -9.27 3.82
N ILE A 56 -4.12 -9.64 3.76
CA ILE A 56 -5.20 -8.72 3.42
C ILE A 56 -5.97 -8.30 4.69
N LYS A 57 -6.11 -6.98 4.87
CA LYS A 57 -7.01 -6.39 5.87
C LYS A 57 -8.43 -6.38 5.31
N LEU A 58 -9.40 -6.96 6.03
CA LEU A 58 -10.77 -7.15 5.54
C LEU A 58 -11.85 -6.38 6.32
N VAL A 59 -11.59 -6.07 7.58
CA VAL A 59 -12.56 -5.38 8.43
C VAL A 59 -12.19 -3.91 8.55
N GLU A 60 -13.20 -3.05 8.44
CA GLU A 60 -13.07 -1.59 8.39
C GLU A 60 -12.27 -1.08 7.17
N GLU A 61 -12.80 -0.04 6.56
CA GLU A 61 -12.08 0.63 5.49
C GLU A 61 -10.82 1.37 6.03
N PRO A 62 -9.77 1.47 5.27
CA PRO A 62 -9.58 0.91 3.95
C PRO A 62 -9.21 -0.59 3.99
N LYS A 63 -9.67 -1.38 2.98
CA LYS A 63 -9.40 -2.81 2.84
C LYS A 63 -8.40 -3.08 1.72
N GLY A 64 -7.53 -4.08 1.91
CA GLY A 64 -6.55 -4.46 0.89
C GLY A 64 -5.35 -5.18 1.44
N ILE A 65 -4.41 -5.53 0.57
CA ILE A 65 -3.15 -6.17 0.94
C ILE A 65 -2.21 -5.12 1.56
N ILE A 66 -1.82 -5.37 2.80
CA ILE A 66 -1.01 -4.47 3.62
C ILE A 66 0.33 -5.06 4.06
N ALA A 67 0.54 -6.37 3.89
CA ALA A 67 1.81 -6.98 4.26
C ALA A 67 2.17 -8.14 3.34
N HIS A 68 3.47 -8.41 3.28
CA HIS A 68 4.09 -9.52 2.56
C HIS A 68 5.09 -10.22 3.46
N GLY A 69 5.32 -11.50 3.20
CA GLY A 69 6.26 -12.32 3.95
C GLY A 69 6.31 -13.75 3.46
N HIS A 70 6.82 -14.64 4.31
CA HIS A 70 7.02 -16.04 3.96
C HIS A 70 6.69 -16.96 5.13
N VAL A 71 6.26 -18.16 4.81
CA VAL A 71 6.09 -19.24 5.79
C VAL A 71 7.47 -19.68 6.31
N ILE A 72 7.64 -19.67 7.64
CA ILE A 72 8.86 -20.14 8.32
C ILE A 72 8.67 -21.49 9.01
N LYS A 73 7.42 -21.88 9.29
CA LYS A 73 7.06 -23.21 9.77
C LYS A 73 5.81 -23.69 9.07
N GLU A 74 5.87 -24.91 8.53
CA GLU A 74 4.78 -25.56 7.81
C GLU A 74 3.51 -25.69 8.65
N PRO A 75 2.35 -25.96 8.02
CA PRO A 75 1.08 -26.08 8.74
C PRO A 75 1.13 -27.15 9.82
N TYR A 76 0.72 -26.81 11.01
CA TYR A 76 0.59 -27.71 12.15
C TYR A 76 -0.80 -27.60 12.78
N LEU A 77 -1.25 -28.68 13.40
CA LEU A 77 -2.55 -28.76 14.06
C LEU A 77 -2.41 -28.36 15.53
N GLU A 78 -3.20 -27.40 15.96
CA GLU A 78 -3.30 -26.97 17.34
C GLU A 78 -4.76 -26.65 17.68
N ASN A 79 -5.28 -27.19 18.77
CA ASN A 79 -6.67 -27.01 19.21
C ASN A 79 -7.71 -27.22 18.09
N GLY A 80 -7.51 -28.25 17.24
CA GLY A 80 -8.43 -28.60 16.15
C GLY A 80 -8.38 -27.67 14.94
N ARG A 81 -7.40 -26.74 14.88
CA ARG A 81 -7.23 -25.79 13.78
C ARG A 81 -5.80 -25.84 13.26
N TYR A 82 -5.64 -25.56 11.96
CA TYR A 82 -4.31 -25.47 11.36
C TYR A 82 -3.76 -24.05 11.44
N TYR A 83 -2.48 -23.96 11.77
CA TYR A 83 -1.70 -22.73 11.84
C TYR A 83 -0.42 -22.85 11.04
N VAL A 84 0.09 -21.75 10.54
CA VAL A 84 1.43 -21.58 9.97
C VAL A 84 2.18 -20.52 10.76
N ASN A 85 3.49 -20.63 10.89
CA ASN A 85 4.30 -19.50 11.34
C ASN A 85 4.81 -18.76 10.12
N VAL A 86 4.70 -17.45 10.18
CA VAL A 86 5.08 -16.53 9.10
C VAL A 86 6.04 -15.47 9.63
N GLU A 87 6.95 -15.04 8.76
CA GLU A 87 7.81 -13.89 8.97
C GLU A 87 7.43 -12.85 7.93
N PHE A 88 7.02 -11.66 8.37
CA PHE A 88 6.74 -10.54 7.48
C PHE A 88 8.03 -9.78 7.20
N ASP A 89 8.31 -9.56 5.91
CA ASP A 89 9.43 -8.78 5.40
C ASP A 89 9.04 -7.35 5.03
N LYS A 90 7.75 -7.11 4.75
CA LYS A 90 7.19 -5.79 4.52
C LYS A 90 5.81 -5.68 5.13
N ILE A 91 5.58 -4.61 5.89
CA ILE A 91 4.27 -4.21 6.41
C ILE A 91 4.09 -2.74 6.07
N LEU A 92 2.97 -2.36 5.49
CA LEU A 92 2.65 -0.99 5.07
C LEU A 92 1.81 -0.29 6.14
N ASP A 93 2.02 1.00 6.32
CA ASP A 93 1.15 1.85 7.10
C ASP A 93 -0.11 2.18 6.29
N TYR A 94 -1.14 1.33 6.39
CA TYR A 94 -2.37 1.47 5.62
C TYR A 94 -3.15 2.76 5.89
N GLU A 95 -2.81 3.51 6.94
CA GLU A 95 -3.41 4.81 7.24
C GLU A 95 -2.71 5.94 6.45
N ASN A 96 -1.40 5.80 6.18
CA ASN A 96 -0.57 6.86 5.62
C ASN A 96 0.16 6.47 4.33
N GLU A 97 0.29 5.17 4.03
CA GLU A 97 0.99 4.66 2.84
C GLU A 97 0.00 4.09 1.81
N LYS A 98 0.43 4.01 0.57
CA LYS A 98 -0.32 3.31 -0.48
C LYS A 98 -0.25 1.81 -0.24
N PHE A 99 -1.33 1.09 -0.57
CA PHE A 99 -1.40 -0.36 -0.51
C PHE A 99 -2.32 -0.88 -1.63
N LEU A 100 -2.33 -2.18 -1.88
CA LEU A 100 -3.17 -2.78 -2.93
C LEU A 100 -4.61 -2.89 -2.43
N LYS A 101 -5.49 -2.00 -2.89
CA LYS A 101 -6.88 -1.96 -2.47
C LYS A 101 -7.65 -3.20 -2.91
N GLN A 102 -8.51 -3.71 -2.05
CA GLN A 102 -9.34 -4.89 -2.32
C GLN A 102 -10.22 -4.71 -3.56
N GLU A 103 -10.77 -3.51 -3.77
CA GLU A 103 -11.61 -3.18 -4.93
C GLU A 103 -10.83 -3.35 -6.23
N ASP A 104 -9.62 -2.79 -6.31
CA ASP A 104 -8.76 -2.86 -7.50
C ASP A 104 -8.34 -4.31 -7.79
N LEU A 105 -8.01 -5.07 -6.73
CA LEU A 105 -7.71 -6.50 -6.83
C LEU A 105 -8.92 -7.29 -7.34
N GLY A 106 -10.11 -6.98 -6.86
CA GLY A 106 -11.37 -7.61 -7.30
C GLY A 106 -11.69 -7.34 -8.76
N LEU A 107 -11.50 -6.10 -9.21
CA LEU A 107 -11.69 -5.71 -10.61
C LEU A 107 -10.68 -6.42 -11.53
N LYS A 108 -9.42 -6.45 -11.13
CA LYS A 108 -8.34 -6.99 -11.94
C LYS A 108 -8.29 -8.52 -11.95
N PHE A 109 -8.52 -9.14 -10.81
CA PHE A 109 -8.42 -10.58 -10.60
C PHE A 109 -9.72 -11.18 -10.11
N SER A 110 -10.80 -11.04 -10.86
CA SER A 110 -12.15 -11.45 -10.50
C SER A 110 -12.32 -12.95 -10.18
N LYS A 111 -11.37 -13.80 -10.59
CA LYS A 111 -11.39 -15.24 -10.30
C LYS A 111 -10.75 -15.61 -8.95
N GLN A 112 -10.11 -14.67 -8.24
CA GLN A 112 -9.56 -14.86 -6.90
C GLN A 112 -10.55 -14.32 -5.87
N ASP A 113 -10.71 -15.05 -4.77
CA ASP A 113 -11.46 -14.54 -3.63
C ASP A 113 -10.60 -13.58 -2.81
N TRP A 114 -11.01 -12.31 -2.76
CA TRP A 114 -10.36 -11.25 -2.00
C TRP A 114 -11.09 -10.89 -0.70
N SER A 115 -12.16 -11.63 -0.39
CA SER A 115 -12.93 -11.54 0.87
C SER A 115 -13.12 -12.89 1.53
N PRO A 116 -12.07 -13.71 1.69
CA PRO A 116 -12.24 -15.06 2.17
C PRO A 116 -12.80 -15.08 3.59
N GLN A 117 -13.80 -15.93 3.81
CA GLN A 117 -14.39 -16.16 5.15
C GLN A 117 -13.41 -16.84 6.11
N ALA A 118 -12.40 -17.50 5.58
CA ALA A 118 -11.37 -18.17 6.37
C ALA A 118 -9.98 -17.80 5.85
N SER A 119 -9.06 -17.55 6.77
CA SER A 119 -7.67 -17.19 6.47
C SER A 119 -6.87 -18.35 5.90
N GLY A 120 -5.86 -18.03 5.09
CA GLY A 120 -4.92 -18.99 4.55
C GLY A 120 -5.47 -19.77 3.35
N ILE A 121 -6.10 -19.08 2.42
CA ILE A 121 -6.46 -19.62 1.11
C ILE A 121 -5.27 -19.54 0.15
N GLU A 122 -5.26 -20.42 -0.85
CA GLU A 122 -4.25 -20.37 -1.92
C GLU A 122 -4.51 -19.20 -2.88
N ILE A 123 -3.47 -18.44 -3.20
CA ILE A 123 -3.52 -17.49 -4.32
C ILE A 123 -3.28 -18.28 -5.60
N LYS A 124 -4.15 -18.06 -6.59
CA LYS A 124 -4.06 -18.76 -7.88
C LYS A 124 -2.75 -18.44 -8.59
N GLU A 125 -2.05 -19.47 -9.05
CA GLU A 125 -0.78 -19.33 -9.77
C GLU A 125 -0.87 -18.40 -10.99
N THR A 126 -2.04 -18.39 -11.66
CA THR A 126 -2.26 -17.58 -12.86
C THR A 126 -2.22 -16.07 -12.64
N ILE A 127 -2.46 -15.62 -11.40
CA ILE A 127 -2.46 -14.19 -11.06
C ILE A 127 -1.20 -13.77 -10.30
N LEU A 128 -0.47 -14.74 -9.75
CA LEU A 128 0.63 -14.49 -8.84
C LEU A 128 1.78 -13.67 -9.46
N PRO A 129 2.21 -13.90 -10.72
CA PRO A 129 3.23 -13.06 -11.34
C PRO A 129 2.85 -11.58 -11.39
N GLU A 130 1.62 -11.30 -11.79
CA GLU A 130 1.12 -9.93 -11.91
C GLU A 130 0.87 -9.28 -10.53
N LEU A 131 0.41 -10.07 -9.54
CA LEU A 131 0.28 -9.60 -8.17
C LEU A 131 1.64 -9.23 -7.56
N ARG A 132 2.68 -10.05 -7.80
CA ARG A 132 4.07 -9.76 -7.40
C ARG A 132 4.59 -8.48 -8.06
N GLU A 133 4.31 -8.29 -9.34
CA GLU A 133 4.69 -7.06 -10.05
C GLU A 133 4.01 -5.83 -9.45
N MET A 134 2.70 -5.91 -9.18
CA MET A 134 1.97 -4.82 -8.52
C MET A 134 2.54 -4.51 -7.12
N TRP A 135 2.82 -5.55 -6.34
CA TRP A 135 3.42 -5.39 -5.02
C TRP A 135 4.82 -4.77 -5.11
N ASN A 136 5.67 -5.28 -5.99
CA ASN A 136 7.03 -4.75 -6.19
C ASN A 136 7.02 -3.29 -6.68
N LYS A 137 6.13 -2.93 -7.60
CA LYS A 137 5.95 -1.53 -8.02
C LYS A 137 5.51 -0.63 -6.88
N LEU A 138 4.67 -1.15 -5.99
CA LEU A 138 4.20 -0.40 -4.83
C LEU A 138 5.33 -0.12 -3.84
N ILE A 139 6.13 -1.14 -3.49
CA ILE A 139 7.18 -1.01 -2.48
C ILE A 139 8.46 -0.36 -3.02
N ASN A 140 8.81 -0.59 -4.31
CA ASN A 140 10.02 -0.04 -4.94
C ASN A 140 9.78 1.32 -5.59
N GLY A 141 8.53 1.70 -5.85
CA GLY A 141 8.18 3.04 -6.33
C GLY A 141 8.53 4.15 -5.34
N GLU A 142 8.83 3.80 -4.09
CA GLU A 142 9.34 4.69 -3.06
C GLU A 142 10.90 4.68 -2.95
N GLU A 143 11.59 3.67 -3.51
CA GLU A 143 13.05 3.49 -3.33
C GLU A 143 13.90 3.79 -4.57
N ASN A 144 13.34 3.96 -5.78
CA ASN A 144 14.15 4.23 -6.98
C ASN A 144 14.54 5.71 -7.11
N SER A 145 15.24 6.21 -6.09
CA SER A 145 16.09 7.40 -6.20
C SER A 145 17.56 7.14 -5.84
N LYS A 146 18.08 5.88 -5.99
CA LYS A 146 19.56 5.69 -5.93
C LYS A 146 20.01 4.45 -6.71
N THR A 147 20.93 4.76 -7.67
CA THR A 147 21.95 3.93 -8.37
C THR A 147 21.40 2.99 -9.48
N SER A 148 21.83 3.14 -10.64
CA SER A 148 22.90 3.51 -11.52
C SER A 148 22.94 2.60 -12.74
N ASP A 149 23.11 3.26 -13.86
CA ASP A 149 23.85 2.86 -15.05
C ASP A 149 23.13 2.12 -16.20
N GLY A 150 22.97 2.89 -17.27
CA GLY A 150 23.12 2.47 -18.66
C GLY A 150 21.92 1.88 -19.38
N GLY A 151 21.09 2.71 -20.03
CA GLY A 151 20.24 2.28 -21.13
C GLY A 151 18.85 2.90 -21.13
N ASP A 152 18.68 3.92 -21.99
CA ASP A 152 17.43 4.55 -22.45
C ASP A 152 16.39 4.91 -21.36
N GLU A 153 16.56 6.13 -20.82
CA GLU A 153 15.62 6.81 -19.92
C GLU A 153 14.29 7.13 -20.65
N GLU A 154 13.30 6.26 -20.54
CA GLU A 154 11.92 6.73 -20.52
C GLU A 154 11.67 7.37 -19.15
N ILE A 155 11.75 8.70 -19.11
CA ILE A 155 11.44 9.54 -17.95
C ILE A 155 9.98 9.26 -17.55
N MET A 156 9.75 8.43 -16.55
CA MET A 156 8.43 8.28 -15.93
C MET A 156 8.09 9.58 -15.21
N LYS A 157 7.46 10.51 -15.92
CA LYS A 157 6.80 11.68 -15.32
C LYS A 157 5.79 11.17 -14.30
N LYS A 158 5.96 11.57 -13.02
CA LYS A 158 4.96 11.36 -11.95
C LYS A 158 3.62 11.91 -12.46
N GLU A 159 2.71 11.05 -12.84
CA GLU A 159 1.42 11.45 -13.40
C GLU A 159 0.54 11.90 -12.24
N PHE A 160 0.25 13.20 -12.18
CA PHE A 160 -0.67 13.78 -11.21
C PHE A 160 -2.08 13.80 -11.79
N ASP A 161 -3.06 13.46 -10.96
CA ASP A 161 -4.46 13.64 -11.32
C ASP A 161 -4.72 15.09 -11.70
N LYS A 162 -5.29 15.31 -12.89
CA LYS A 162 -5.53 16.65 -13.42
C LYS A 162 -6.60 17.41 -12.63
N ASN A 163 -7.55 16.69 -12.05
CA ASN A 163 -8.64 17.25 -11.27
C ASN A 163 -8.73 16.51 -9.92
N VAL A 164 -8.64 17.24 -8.82
CA VAL A 164 -8.76 16.70 -7.47
C VAL A 164 -9.68 17.59 -6.64
N ILE A 165 -10.64 16.98 -5.97
CA ILE A 165 -11.56 17.65 -5.05
C ILE A 165 -11.29 17.21 -3.62
N PHE A 166 -10.94 18.15 -2.74
CA PHE A 166 -10.81 17.90 -1.31
C PHE A 166 -12.10 18.32 -0.61
N TYR A 167 -12.76 17.38 0.05
CA TYR A 167 -13.99 17.66 0.81
C TYR A 167 -13.85 17.19 2.27
N GLY A 168 -14.64 17.78 3.16
CA GLY A 168 -14.63 17.42 4.59
C GLY A 168 -15.01 18.61 5.48
N PRO A 169 -15.16 18.39 6.81
CA PRO A 169 -15.52 19.44 7.76
C PRO A 169 -14.53 20.60 7.80
N PRO A 170 -14.92 21.80 8.28
CA PRO A 170 -13.99 22.89 8.57
C PRO A 170 -12.86 22.45 9.51
N GLY A 171 -11.66 22.97 9.33
CA GLY A 171 -10.51 22.70 10.22
C GLY A 171 -9.73 21.39 9.94
N THR A 172 -10.11 20.61 8.92
CA THR A 172 -9.43 19.33 8.59
C THR A 172 -8.15 19.49 7.73
N GLY A 173 -7.62 20.70 7.60
CA GLY A 173 -6.36 20.94 6.87
C GLY A 173 -6.48 20.92 5.34
N LYS A 174 -7.69 21.00 4.75
CA LYS A 174 -7.89 20.99 3.29
C LYS A 174 -7.01 21.99 2.56
N THR A 175 -6.98 23.24 3.02
CA THR A 175 -6.17 24.32 2.42
C THR A 175 -4.68 23.99 2.45
N TYR A 176 -4.20 23.43 3.56
CA TYR A 176 -2.81 22.97 3.67
C TYR A 176 -2.51 21.84 2.66
N THR A 177 -3.39 20.83 2.61
CA THR A 177 -3.25 19.70 1.68
C THR A 177 -3.23 20.16 0.22
N THR A 178 -4.07 21.15 -0.12
CA THR A 178 -4.09 21.76 -1.45
C THR A 178 -2.77 22.47 -1.76
N ALA A 179 -2.24 23.26 -0.83
CA ALA A 179 -0.97 23.95 -0.99
C ALA A 179 0.21 22.98 -1.14
N LYS A 180 0.27 21.95 -0.29
CA LYS A 180 1.26 20.88 -0.38
C LYS A 180 1.22 20.18 -1.74
N ARG A 181 0.02 19.81 -2.21
CA ARG A 181 -0.17 19.15 -3.50
C ARG A 181 0.26 20.03 -4.68
N ALA A 182 -0.06 21.31 -4.63
CA ALA A 182 0.35 22.28 -5.67
C ALA A 182 1.87 22.43 -5.74
N VAL A 183 2.56 22.46 -4.59
CA VAL A 183 4.03 22.47 -4.52
C VAL A 183 4.61 21.19 -5.11
N GLU A 184 4.05 20.02 -4.78
CA GLU A 184 4.48 18.72 -5.32
C GLU A 184 4.36 18.65 -6.84
N ILE A 185 3.27 19.17 -7.41
CA ILE A 185 3.07 19.22 -8.88
C ILE A 185 4.08 20.13 -9.56
N CYS A 186 4.46 21.23 -8.92
CA CYS A 186 5.42 22.20 -9.45
C CYS A 186 6.88 21.85 -9.18
N LYS A 187 7.15 20.79 -8.42
CA LYS A 187 8.49 20.35 -8.05
C LYS A 187 9.27 19.89 -9.27
N THR A 188 10.55 20.28 -9.34
CA THR A 188 11.50 19.76 -10.32
C THR A 188 12.26 18.57 -9.74
N GLU A 189 12.78 17.69 -10.57
CA GLU A 189 13.47 16.46 -10.15
C GLU A 189 14.68 16.71 -9.24
N SER A 190 15.28 17.90 -9.32
CA SER A 190 16.45 18.29 -8.50
C SER A 190 16.08 18.89 -7.15
N GLU A 191 14.81 19.13 -6.86
CA GLU A 191 14.37 19.77 -5.62
C GLU A 191 14.14 18.75 -4.49
N LYS A 192 14.68 19.06 -3.29
CA LYS A 192 14.52 18.24 -2.09
C LYS A 192 13.05 18.14 -1.67
N GLU A 193 12.65 17.01 -1.12
CA GLU A 193 11.31 16.85 -0.57
C GLU A 193 11.13 17.72 0.68
N LEU A 194 10.09 18.57 0.65
CA LEU A 194 9.74 19.46 1.75
C LEU A 194 8.74 18.75 2.65
N THR A 195 9.06 18.60 3.92
CA THR A 195 8.21 17.94 4.94
C THR A 195 7.70 18.91 5.99
N ASP A 196 8.40 20.03 6.19
CA ASP A 196 8.00 21.05 7.17
C ASP A 196 6.91 21.98 6.63
N TYR A 197 5.96 22.35 7.49
CA TYR A 197 4.84 23.22 7.14
C TYR A 197 5.30 24.59 6.63
N SER A 198 6.27 25.20 7.31
CA SER A 198 6.76 26.54 6.97
C SER A 198 7.47 26.53 5.62
N GLU A 199 8.31 25.55 5.36
CA GLU A 199 9.03 25.39 4.08
C GLU A 199 8.06 25.18 2.92
N ILE A 200 7.02 24.36 3.09
CA ILE A 200 5.99 24.12 2.08
C ILE A 200 5.23 25.40 1.77
N MET A 201 4.83 26.17 2.79
CA MET A 201 4.08 27.42 2.59
C MET A 201 4.96 28.53 1.99
N GLU A 202 6.23 28.60 2.35
CA GLU A 202 7.18 29.52 1.72
C GLU A 202 7.33 29.20 0.23
N ARG A 203 7.55 27.93 -0.10
CA ARG A 203 7.66 27.47 -1.49
C ARG A 203 6.36 27.70 -2.29
N TYR A 204 5.21 27.44 -1.68
CA TYR A 204 3.90 27.75 -2.28
C TYR A 204 3.79 29.22 -2.65
N ASN A 205 4.16 30.13 -1.75
CA ASN A 205 4.11 31.57 -1.98
C ASN A 205 5.11 32.04 -3.07
N GLU A 206 6.30 31.43 -3.12
CA GLU A 206 7.25 31.69 -4.22
C GLU A 206 6.69 31.28 -5.58
N LEU A 207 6.08 30.07 -5.66
CA LEU A 207 5.48 29.57 -6.90
C LEU A 207 4.30 30.42 -7.35
N LYS A 208 3.51 30.95 -6.41
CA LYS A 208 2.48 31.96 -6.73
C LYS A 208 3.07 33.23 -7.30
N LYS A 209 4.13 33.77 -6.71
CA LYS A 209 4.83 34.99 -7.22
C LYS A 209 5.40 34.75 -8.62
N LYS A 210 5.78 33.52 -8.94
CA LYS A 210 6.29 33.11 -10.27
C LYS A 210 5.19 32.74 -11.28
N ASN A 211 3.90 32.96 -10.94
CA ASN A 211 2.73 32.57 -11.74
C ASN A 211 2.70 31.08 -12.13
N ARG A 212 3.28 30.21 -11.29
CA ARG A 212 3.26 28.76 -11.47
C ARG A 212 2.06 28.11 -10.76
N ILE A 213 1.52 28.77 -9.75
CA ILE A 213 0.30 28.41 -9.01
C ILE A 213 -0.61 29.61 -8.99
N GLU A 214 -1.86 29.40 -9.37
CA GLU A 214 -2.93 30.37 -9.20
C GLU A 214 -3.95 29.86 -8.17
N PHE A 215 -4.42 30.75 -7.32
CA PHE A 215 -5.44 30.44 -6.31
C PHE A 215 -6.67 31.33 -6.56
N ILE A 216 -7.78 30.69 -6.88
CA ILE A 216 -9.05 31.39 -7.18
C ILE A 216 -10.07 30.96 -6.13
N THR A 217 -10.78 31.95 -5.57
CA THR A 217 -11.91 31.70 -4.68
C THR A 217 -13.19 31.90 -5.49
N PHE A 218 -13.98 30.83 -5.63
CA PHE A 218 -15.28 30.94 -6.30
C PHE A 218 -16.29 31.64 -5.38
N HIS A 219 -16.83 32.75 -5.83
CA HIS A 219 -17.94 33.43 -5.19
C HIS A 219 -19.23 33.12 -5.96
N GLN A 220 -20.40 33.34 -5.30
CA GLN A 220 -21.70 33.06 -5.90
C GLN A 220 -22.00 33.89 -7.19
N SER A 221 -21.20 34.92 -7.47
CA SER A 221 -21.30 35.76 -8.66
C SER A 221 -20.43 35.29 -9.83
N TYR A 222 -19.65 34.21 -9.69
CA TYR A 222 -18.88 33.65 -10.81
C TYR A 222 -19.83 32.91 -11.76
N GLY A 223 -20.05 33.46 -12.98
CA GLY A 223 -20.71 32.75 -14.06
C GLY A 223 -19.78 31.70 -14.72
N TYR A 224 -20.34 30.72 -15.40
CA TYR A 224 -19.61 29.67 -16.12
C TYR A 224 -18.87 30.16 -17.38
N GLU A 225 -18.88 31.47 -17.68
CA GLU A 225 -18.39 32.05 -18.94
C GLU A 225 -17.19 33.01 -18.77
N GLU A 226 -16.51 32.98 -17.58
CA GLU A 226 -15.30 33.78 -17.36
C GLU A 226 -14.07 32.90 -17.11
#